data_99751cf250a0337d30305fbee8be8d77
#
_entry.id   99751cf250a0337d30305fbee8be8d77
#
_cell.length_a   1.000
_cell.length_b   1.000
_cell.length_c   1.000
_cell.angle_alpha   90.00
_cell.angle_beta   90.00
_cell.angle_gamma   90.00
#
_symmetry.space_group_name_H-M   'P 1'
#
loop_
_entity.id
_entity.type
_entity.pdbx_description
1 polymer ?
#
loop_
_entity_poly.entity_id
_entity_poly.type
_entity_poly.pdbx_seq_one_letter_code
_entity_poly.pdbx_strand_id
1 'polypeptide(L)'
;SLQTKADVGYVNTMGMALDSEIKGTAQGLHNEIQNMGNRLTKDINRVGAGAAALAALHPQNFNPDDKWDFAVGYGHYKNANASAVGAFYRPNAGTTVSLAATVGNGDPQVSAGVSFKIGMGKNVEKVVITKDKYDAQQKENQEMKEALVNQSQEIEALKQAIMEMKSK
;
A
#
# COMPACT_ATOMS: atom_id res chain seq x y z
N SER A 1 -49.29 70.20 -11.34
CA SER A 1 -48.33 69.24 -11.97
C SER A 1 -46.92 69.25 -11.35
N LEU A 2 -46.75 69.66 -10.09
CA LEU A 2 -45.49 69.57 -9.35
C LEU A 2 -45.37 68.37 -8.41
N GLN A 3 -46.43 67.52 -8.27
CA GLN A 3 -46.47 66.34 -7.39
C GLN A 3 -45.91 65.07 -8.03
N THR A 4 -45.44 65.12 -9.28
CA THR A 4 -44.96 63.95 -10.00
C THR A 4 -43.43 63.84 -10.21
N LYS A 5 -42.69 64.86 -9.72
CA LYS A 5 -41.22 64.80 -9.74
C LYS A 5 -40.74 64.36 -8.39
N ALA A 6 -40.09 63.19 -8.33
CA ALA A 6 -39.37 62.73 -7.15
C ALA A 6 -38.38 63.82 -6.73
N ASP A 7 -38.32 64.10 -5.43
CA ASP A 7 -37.31 65.04 -4.89
C ASP A 7 -35.91 64.48 -5.20
N VAL A 8 -35.09 65.36 -5.81
CA VAL A 8 -33.72 64.99 -6.18
C VAL A 8 -32.90 64.54 -4.97
N GLY A 9 -33.18 65.20 -3.81
CA GLY A 9 -32.55 64.75 -2.55
C GLY A 9 -32.90 63.33 -2.16
N TYR A 10 -34.16 62.95 -2.32
CA TYR A 10 -34.64 61.60 -2.06
C TYR A 10 -34.02 60.56 -3.02
N VAL A 11 -33.98 60.89 -4.30
CA VAL A 11 -33.37 59.96 -5.31
C VAL A 11 -31.89 59.82 -5.09
N ASN A 12 -31.16 60.83 -4.73
CA ASN A 12 -29.72 60.75 -4.41
C ASN A 12 -29.47 59.93 -3.16
N THR A 13 -30.25 60.12 -2.09
CA THR A 13 -30.13 59.35 -0.86
C THR A 13 -30.39 57.85 -1.11
N MET A 14 -31.43 57.56 -1.89
CA MET A 14 -31.78 56.19 -2.27
C MET A 14 -30.69 55.55 -3.15
N GLY A 15 -30.13 56.33 -4.09
CA GLY A 15 -29.01 55.88 -4.93
C GLY A 15 -27.76 55.54 -4.12
N MET A 16 -27.41 56.36 -3.12
CA MET A 16 -26.27 56.10 -2.23
C MET A 16 -26.53 54.88 -1.34
N ALA A 17 -27.74 54.69 -0.81
CA ALA A 17 -28.09 53.52 -0.04
C ALA A 17 -28.00 52.22 -0.84
N LEU A 18 -28.54 52.23 -2.06
CA LEU A 18 -28.45 51.09 -2.97
C LEU A 18 -26.99 50.78 -3.37
N ASP A 19 -26.19 51.79 -3.68
CA ASP A 19 -24.76 51.60 -4.00
C ASP A 19 -23.99 51.00 -2.84
N SER A 20 -24.27 51.45 -1.62
CA SER A 20 -23.68 50.88 -0.40
C SER A 20 -24.10 49.43 -0.17
N GLU A 21 -25.37 49.10 -0.38
CA GLU A 21 -25.90 47.74 -0.25
C GLU A 21 -25.31 46.80 -1.31
N ILE A 22 -25.25 47.27 -2.56
CA ILE A 22 -24.63 46.51 -3.67
C ILE A 22 -23.16 46.22 -3.38
N LYS A 23 -22.38 47.24 -2.93
CA LYS A 23 -20.99 47.08 -2.56
C LYS A 23 -20.80 46.11 -1.39
N GLY A 24 -21.64 46.23 -0.35
CA GLY A 24 -21.63 45.34 0.79
C GLY A 24 -21.90 43.87 0.39
N THR A 25 -22.94 43.67 -0.42
CA THR A 25 -23.28 42.33 -0.96
C THR A 25 -22.18 41.77 -1.84
N ALA A 26 -21.60 42.57 -2.73
CA ALA A 26 -20.51 42.17 -3.60
C ALA A 26 -19.26 41.73 -2.80
N GLN A 27 -18.91 42.49 -1.74
CA GLN A 27 -17.81 42.10 -0.84
C GLN A 27 -18.11 40.85 -0.06
N GLY A 28 -19.35 40.68 0.44
CA GLY A 28 -19.78 39.47 1.12
C GLY A 28 -19.64 38.24 0.23
N LEU A 29 -20.18 38.33 -0.99
CA LEU A 29 -20.06 37.23 -1.98
C LEU A 29 -18.60 36.93 -2.34
N HIS A 30 -17.77 37.98 -2.53
CA HIS A 30 -16.35 37.77 -2.81
C HIS A 30 -15.62 37.01 -1.70
N ASN A 31 -15.86 37.39 -0.43
CA ASN A 31 -15.30 36.70 0.72
C ASN A 31 -15.81 35.23 0.85
N GLU A 32 -17.08 35.05 0.54
CA GLU A 32 -17.68 33.71 0.58
C GLU A 32 -17.10 32.77 -0.48
N ILE A 33 -16.93 33.28 -1.72
CA ILE A 33 -16.27 32.56 -2.83
C ILE A 33 -14.84 32.23 -2.47
N GLN A 34 -14.07 33.15 -1.90
CA GLN A 34 -12.69 32.87 -1.46
C GLN A 34 -12.64 31.84 -0.38
N ASN A 35 -13.51 31.90 0.63
CA ASN A 35 -13.58 30.92 1.71
C ASN A 35 -13.96 29.54 1.18
N MET A 36 -14.92 29.49 0.26
CA MET A 36 -15.31 28.25 -0.40
C MET A 36 -14.15 27.66 -1.22
N GLY A 37 -13.47 28.48 -2.01
CA GLY A 37 -12.29 28.06 -2.78
C GLY A 37 -11.17 27.49 -1.90
N ASN A 38 -10.89 28.13 -0.77
CA ASN A 38 -9.90 27.68 0.20
C ASN A 38 -10.28 26.34 0.85
N ARG A 39 -11.56 26.19 1.23
CA ARG A 39 -12.07 24.91 1.77
C ARG A 39 -11.94 23.80 0.74
N LEU A 40 -12.43 24.03 -0.47
CA LEU A 40 -12.40 23.05 -1.54
C LEU A 40 -10.97 22.61 -1.87
N THR A 41 -10.04 23.55 -1.96
CA THR A 41 -8.62 23.26 -2.18
C THR A 41 -8.05 22.38 -1.05
N LYS A 42 -8.39 22.68 0.20
CA LYS A 42 -7.95 21.92 1.36
C LYS A 42 -8.50 20.48 1.35
N ASP A 43 -9.76 20.32 1.00
CA ASP A 43 -10.42 19.02 0.94
C ASP A 43 -9.86 18.17 -0.21
N ILE A 44 -9.65 18.76 -1.38
CA ILE A 44 -8.98 18.09 -2.51
C ILE A 44 -7.57 17.61 -2.12
N ASN A 45 -6.80 18.44 -1.42
CA ASN A 45 -5.46 18.06 -1.00
C ASN A 45 -5.48 16.90 0.03
N ARG A 46 -6.45 16.90 0.95
CA ARG A 46 -6.65 15.83 1.92
C ARG A 46 -7.04 14.51 1.23
N VAL A 47 -7.96 14.58 0.26
CA VAL A 47 -8.36 13.41 -0.53
C VAL A 47 -7.16 12.86 -1.30
N GLY A 48 -6.35 13.70 -1.92
CA GLY A 48 -5.13 13.29 -2.60
C GLY A 48 -4.11 12.64 -1.68
N ALA A 49 -3.89 13.18 -0.49
CA ALA A 49 -3.00 12.59 0.51
C ALA A 49 -3.53 11.24 1.02
N GLY A 50 -4.84 11.14 1.25
CA GLY A 50 -5.50 9.89 1.65
C GLY A 50 -5.38 8.78 0.60
N ALA A 51 -5.62 9.13 -0.67
CA ALA A 51 -5.44 8.20 -1.77
C ALA A 51 -4.00 7.69 -1.89
N ALA A 52 -3.00 8.58 -1.73
CA ALA A 52 -1.59 8.21 -1.71
C ALA A 52 -1.26 7.27 -0.53
N ALA A 53 -1.81 7.52 0.67
CA ALA A 53 -1.63 6.67 1.84
C ALA A 53 -2.23 5.28 1.63
N LEU A 54 -3.44 5.18 1.07
CA LEU A 54 -4.08 3.90 0.76
C LEU A 54 -3.32 3.13 -0.33
N ALA A 55 -2.80 3.84 -1.34
CA ALA A 55 -1.99 3.23 -2.40
C ALA A 55 -0.64 2.68 -1.90
N ALA A 56 -0.13 3.18 -0.77
CA ALA A 56 1.11 2.70 -0.15
C ALA A 56 0.94 1.38 0.63
N LEU A 57 -0.29 0.92 0.81
CA LEU A 57 -0.57 -0.32 1.54
C LEU A 57 -0.30 -1.55 0.66
N HIS A 58 0.67 -2.36 1.05
CA HIS A 58 1.02 -3.58 0.32
C HIS A 58 1.09 -4.76 1.29
N PRO A 59 0.44 -5.89 0.96
CA PRO A 59 0.57 -7.11 1.73
C PRO A 59 1.97 -7.71 1.54
N GLN A 60 2.44 -8.47 2.52
CA GLN A 60 3.67 -9.25 2.44
C GLN A 60 3.55 -10.41 1.42
N ASN A 61 4.63 -11.13 1.17
CA ASN A 61 4.58 -12.34 0.37
C ASN A 61 3.68 -13.38 1.02
N PHE A 62 2.94 -14.15 0.19
CA PHE A 62 2.05 -15.19 0.70
C PHE A 62 2.82 -16.24 1.50
N ASN A 63 2.34 -16.47 2.73
CA ASN A 63 2.75 -17.59 3.58
C ASN A 63 1.50 -18.44 3.85
N PRO A 64 1.50 -19.78 3.60
CA PRO A 64 0.36 -20.64 3.86
C PRO A 64 -0.02 -20.73 5.34
N ASP A 65 0.93 -20.51 6.24
CA ASP A 65 0.71 -20.57 7.70
C ASP A 65 0.11 -19.28 8.25
N ASP A 66 0.40 -18.14 7.60
CA ASP A 66 -0.06 -16.80 7.98
C ASP A 66 -0.95 -16.21 6.88
N LYS A 67 -2.25 -16.22 7.10
CA LYS A 67 -3.25 -15.78 6.11
C LYS A 67 -3.62 -14.31 6.22
N TRP A 68 -3.18 -13.64 7.29
CA TRP A 68 -3.49 -12.25 7.55
C TRP A 68 -2.23 -11.40 7.49
N ASP A 69 -2.31 -10.31 6.73
CA ASP A 69 -1.30 -9.27 6.68
C ASP A 69 -1.92 -7.95 7.12
N PHE A 70 -1.12 -7.14 7.81
CA PHE A 70 -1.49 -5.77 8.18
C PHE A 70 -0.43 -4.82 7.64
N ALA A 71 -0.88 -3.70 7.10
CA ALA A 71 0.00 -2.68 6.57
C ALA A 71 -0.39 -1.30 7.06
N VAL A 72 0.59 -0.43 7.18
CA VAL A 72 0.42 1.00 7.45
C VAL A 72 1.04 1.78 6.30
N GLY A 73 0.32 2.77 5.82
CA GLY A 73 0.75 3.64 4.74
C GLY A 73 0.74 5.11 5.16
N TYR A 74 1.62 5.89 4.56
CA TYR A 74 1.65 7.35 4.68
C TYR A 74 1.61 7.96 3.30
N GLY A 75 0.83 9.03 3.16
CA GLY A 75 0.67 9.77 1.93
C GLY A 75 0.80 11.28 2.14
N HIS A 76 1.45 11.95 1.22
CA HIS A 76 1.57 13.39 1.16
C HIS A 76 1.08 13.88 -0.20
N TYR A 77 0.27 14.92 -0.21
CA TYR A 77 -0.14 15.60 -1.43
C TYR A 77 -0.26 17.10 -1.20
N LYS A 78 0.54 17.89 -1.93
CA LYS A 78 0.66 19.35 -1.76
C LYS A 78 0.95 19.69 -0.29
N ASN A 79 -0.01 20.30 0.41
CA ASN A 79 0.12 20.71 1.82
C ASN A 79 -0.71 19.87 2.78
N ALA A 80 -1.13 18.68 2.38
CA ALA A 80 -1.87 17.73 3.21
C ALA A 80 -1.12 16.42 3.37
N ASN A 81 -1.31 15.80 4.53
CA ASN A 81 -0.77 14.50 4.90
C ASN A 81 -1.91 13.59 5.34
N ALA A 82 -1.74 12.30 5.11
CA ALA A 82 -2.65 11.27 5.60
C ALA A 82 -1.88 10.01 5.96
N SER A 83 -2.42 9.24 6.89
CA SER A 83 -1.99 7.88 7.16
C SER A 83 -3.13 6.91 6.85
N ALA A 84 -2.81 5.68 6.53
CA ALA A 84 -3.79 4.63 6.28
C ALA A 84 -3.36 3.34 6.98
N VAL A 85 -4.35 2.53 7.34
CA VAL A 85 -4.16 1.18 7.86
C VAL A 85 -4.94 0.21 6.97
N GLY A 86 -4.39 -0.96 6.72
CA GLY A 86 -5.03 -1.99 5.92
C GLY A 86 -4.84 -3.37 6.49
N ALA A 87 -5.86 -4.21 6.31
CA ALA A 87 -5.84 -5.64 6.58
C ALA A 87 -6.05 -6.39 5.27
N PHE A 88 -5.28 -7.45 5.08
CA PHE A 88 -5.33 -8.31 3.90
C PHE A 88 -5.53 -9.74 4.36
N TYR A 89 -6.51 -10.41 3.78
CA TYR A 89 -6.77 -11.82 4.01
C TYR A 89 -6.47 -12.62 2.75
N ARG A 90 -5.64 -13.64 2.88
CA ARG A 90 -5.18 -14.47 1.77
C ARG A 90 -5.52 -15.94 2.02
N PRO A 91 -6.69 -16.38 1.58
CA PRO A 91 -7.09 -17.80 1.72
C PRO A 91 -6.14 -18.76 1.01
N ASN A 92 -5.52 -18.30 -0.09
CA ASN A 92 -4.57 -19.06 -0.92
C ASN A 92 -3.62 -18.10 -1.66
N ALA A 93 -2.61 -18.65 -2.34
CA ALA A 93 -1.61 -17.88 -3.10
C ALA A 93 -2.18 -17.09 -4.30
N GLY A 94 -3.40 -17.39 -4.72
CA GLY A 94 -4.05 -16.79 -5.88
C GLY A 94 -5.11 -15.75 -5.54
N THR A 95 -5.51 -15.62 -4.27
CA THR A 95 -6.62 -14.74 -3.87
C THR A 95 -6.22 -13.85 -2.70
N THR A 96 -6.57 -12.57 -2.78
CA THR A 96 -6.40 -11.61 -1.69
C THR A 96 -7.67 -10.79 -1.53
N VAL A 97 -8.17 -10.70 -0.32
CA VAL A 97 -9.23 -9.79 0.09
C VAL A 97 -8.58 -8.69 0.92
N SER A 98 -8.93 -7.43 0.67
CA SER A 98 -8.37 -6.29 1.37
C SER A 98 -9.45 -5.35 1.89
N LEU A 99 -9.19 -4.78 3.06
CA LEU A 99 -9.97 -3.70 3.65
C LEU A 99 -8.99 -2.68 4.22
N ALA A 100 -9.17 -1.41 3.89
CA ALA A 100 -8.30 -0.37 4.38
C ALA A 100 -9.07 0.92 4.64
N ALA A 101 -8.53 1.76 5.52
CA ALA A 101 -9.08 3.07 5.83
C ALA A 101 -7.97 4.07 6.13
N THR A 102 -8.24 5.34 5.81
CA THR A 102 -7.38 6.43 6.28
C THR A 102 -7.65 6.72 7.75
N VAL A 103 -6.60 7.11 8.47
CA VAL A 103 -6.65 7.52 9.87
C VAL A 103 -6.06 8.92 10.01
N GLY A 104 -6.65 9.76 10.85
CA GLY A 104 -6.16 11.12 11.09
C GLY A 104 -7.17 12.21 10.72
N ASN A 105 -6.70 13.39 10.37
CA ASN A 105 -7.50 14.60 10.16
C ASN A 105 -8.27 14.57 8.85
N GLY A 106 -9.57 14.50 8.90
CA GLY A 106 -10.49 14.63 7.78
C GLY A 106 -11.52 13.51 7.75
N ASP A 107 -12.34 13.50 6.70
CA ASP A 107 -13.30 12.43 6.47
C ASP A 107 -12.56 11.15 6.14
N PRO A 108 -12.89 10.03 6.82
CA PRO A 108 -12.20 8.77 6.58
C PRO A 108 -12.53 8.24 5.17
N GLN A 109 -11.48 7.88 4.44
CA GLN A 109 -11.62 7.17 3.18
C GLN A 109 -11.51 5.67 3.47
N VAL A 110 -12.44 4.89 2.97
CA VAL A 110 -12.46 3.44 3.13
C VAL A 110 -12.33 2.80 1.77
N SER A 111 -11.51 1.77 1.67
CA SER A 111 -11.38 0.95 0.47
C SER A 111 -11.53 -0.53 0.81
N ALA A 112 -12.22 -1.26 -0.06
CA ALA A 112 -12.31 -2.71 0.00
C ALA A 112 -12.02 -3.26 -1.39
N GLY A 113 -11.32 -4.39 -1.45
CA GLY A 113 -10.95 -4.99 -2.71
C GLY A 113 -10.78 -6.49 -2.62
N VAL A 114 -10.96 -7.14 -3.77
CA VAL A 114 -10.64 -8.55 -3.97
C VAL A 114 -9.78 -8.64 -5.22
N SER A 115 -8.66 -9.33 -5.13
CA SER A 115 -7.81 -9.65 -6.26
C SER A 115 -7.61 -11.16 -6.37
N PHE A 116 -7.56 -11.64 -7.61
CA PHE A 116 -7.32 -13.05 -7.88
C PHE A 116 -6.45 -13.20 -9.13
N LYS A 117 -5.61 -14.24 -9.13
CA LYS A 117 -4.79 -14.60 -10.28
C LYS A 117 -5.61 -15.42 -11.27
N ILE A 118 -5.61 -15.00 -12.54
CA ILE A 118 -6.20 -15.73 -13.64
C ILE A 118 -5.06 -16.28 -14.49
N GLY A 119 -5.03 -17.60 -14.69
CA GLY A 119 -4.03 -18.28 -15.51
C GLY A 119 -3.69 -19.65 -14.97
N MET A 120 -3.36 -20.58 -15.86
CA MET A 120 -2.77 -21.87 -15.50
C MET A 120 -1.27 -21.68 -15.26
N GLY A 121 -0.92 -21.00 -14.16
CA GLY A 121 0.44 -21.09 -13.65
C GLY A 121 0.69 -22.54 -13.26
N LYS A 122 1.65 -23.23 -13.89
CA LYS A 122 2.23 -24.42 -13.27
C LYS A 122 2.58 -24.01 -11.85
N ASN A 123 2.00 -24.69 -10.87
CA ASN A 123 2.46 -24.60 -9.49
C ASN A 123 3.95 -24.93 -9.53
N VAL A 124 4.78 -23.91 -9.56
CA VAL A 124 6.12 -24.09 -9.05
C VAL A 124 5.85 -24.29 -7.57
N GLU A 125 5.75 -25.54 -7.14
CA GLU A 125 5.93 -25.89 -5.73
C GLU A 125 7.23 -25.17 -5.36
N LYS A 126 7.10 -24.03 -4.66
CA LYS A 126 8.21 -23.55 -3.87
C LYS A 126 8.48 -24.71 -2.95
N VAL A 127 9.57 -25.41 -3.21
CA VAL A 127 10.08 -26.41 -2.26
C VAL A 127 10.35 -25.60 -1.00
N VAL A 128 9.35 -25.54 -0.14
CA VAL A 128 9.54 -25.11 1.24
C VAL A 128 10.41 -26.23 1.79
N ILE A 129 11.71 -25.98 1.85
CA ILE A 129 12.63 -26.85 2.54
C ILE A 129 12.21 -26.71 4.00
N THR A 130 11.28 -27.55 4.43
CA THR A 130 10.96 -27.69 5.85
C THR A 130 12.25 -28.11 6.55
N LYS A 131 12.43 -27.68 7.78
CA LYS A 131 13.58 -28.05 8.60
C LYS A 131 13.85 -29.55 8.53
N ASP A 132 12.79 -30.35 8.55
CA ASP A 132 12.86 -31.81 8.45
C ASP A 132 13.46 -32.30 7.13
N LYS A 133 13.16 -31.68 6.00
CA LYS A 133 13.77 -31.99 4.69
C LYS A 133 15.23 -31.55 4.65
N TYR A 134 15.55 -30.40 5.24
CA TYR A 134 16.92 -29.93 5.33
C TYR A 134 17.78 -30.86 6.20
N ASP A 135 17.26 -31.25 7.36
CA ASP A 135 17.94 -32.17 8.29
C ASP A 135 18.10 -33.57 7.67
N ALA A 136 17.09 -34.07 6.95
CA ALA A 136 17.16 -35.32 6.21
C ALA A 136 18.24 -35.27 5.10
N GLN A 137 18.31 -34.19 4.35
CA GLN A 137 19.31 -33.99 3.28
C GLN A 137 20.73 -33.81 3.84
N GLN A 138 20.87 -33.19 5.00
CA GLN A 138 22.14 -33.09 5.72
C GLN A 138 22.63 -34.51 6.18
N LYS A 139 21.72 -35.33 6.70
CA LYS A 139 22.02 -36.68 7.10
C LYS A 139 22.45 -37.57 5.93
N GLU A 140 21.71 -37.52 4.83
CA GLU A 140 22.06 -38.24 3.58
C GLU A 140 23.43 -37.78 3.02
N ASN A 141 23.72 -36.49 3.04
CA ASN A 141 25.03 -35.96 2.65
C ASN A 141 26.17 -36.45 3.55
N GLN A 142 25.89 -36.65 4.84
CA GLN A 142 26.87 -37.13 5.82
C GLN A 142 27.15 -38.62 5.61
N GLU A 143 26.11 -39.44 5.44
CA GLU A 143 26.21 -40.86 5.09
C GLU A 143 26.96 -41.07 3.78
N MET A 144 26.71 -40.23 2.76
CA MET A 144 27.41 -40.28 1.48
C MET A 144 28.92 -39.95 1.63
N LYS A 145 29.28 -38.98 2.47
CA LYS A 145 30.66 -38.65 2.77
C LYS A 145 31.39 -39.79 3.49
N GLU A 146 30.74 -40.42 4.42
CA GLU A 146 31.32 -41.61 5.15
C GLU A 146 31.53 -42.78 4.20
N ALA A 147 30.57 -43.04 3.29
CA ALA A 147 30.73 -44.05 2.26
C ALA A 147 31.88 -43.77 1.30
N LEU A 148 32.08 -42.50 0.89
CA LEU A 148 33.21 -42.09 0.07
C LEU A 148 34.56 -42.26 0.77
N VAL A 149 34.63 -41.99 2.08
CA VAL A 149 35.85 -42.17 2.86
C VAL A 149 36.18 -43.70 2.95
N ASN A 150 35.21 -44.53 3.20
CA ASN A 150 35.38 -45.99 3.26
C ASN A 150 35.86 -46.57 1.91
N GLN A 151 35.22 -46.14 0.80
CA GLN A 151 35.67 -46.53 -0.56
C GLN A 151 37.10 -46.08 -0.88
N SER A 152 37.48 -44.85 -0.46
CA SER A 152 38.87 -44.42 -0.66
C SER A 152 39.88 -45.21 0.13
N GLN A 153 39.55 -45.68 1.35
CA GLN A 153 40.39 -46.56 2.14
C GLN A 153 40.52 -47.94 1.50
N GLU A 154 39.41 -48.50 1.00
CA GLU A 154 39.43 -49.79 0.28
C GLU A 154 40.28 -49.72 -0.99
N ILE A 155 40.15 -48.63 -1.76
CA ILE A 155 40.98 -48.40 -2.95
C ILE A 155 42.47 -48.33 -2.59
N GLU A 156 42.82 -47.68 -1.49
CA GLU A 156 44.21 -47.57 -1.08
C GLU A 156 44.77 -48.91 -0.61
N ALA A 157 43.98 -49.68 0.14
CA ALA A 157 44.34 -51.06 0.54
C ALA A 157 44.52 -51.99 -0.66
N LEU A 158 43.64 -51.90 -1.65
CA LEU A 158 43.76 -52.65 -2.90
C LEU A 158 45.02 -52.24 -3.69
N LYS A 159 45.35 -50.95 -3.77
CA LYS A 159 46.58 -50.47 -4.41
C LYS A 159 47.83 -51.05 -3.73
N GLN A 160 47.87 -51.04 -2.37
CA GLN A 160 48.97 -51.64 -1.62
C GLN A 160 49.11 -53.13 -1.90
N ALA A 161 48.01 -53.90 -1.88
CA ALA A 161 48.02 -55.31 -2.16
C ALA A 161 48.52 -55.62 -3.60
N ILE A 162 48.12 -54.78 -4.57
CA ILE A 162 48.62 -54.91 -5.95
C ILE A 162 50.13 -54.62 -6.05
N MET A 163 50.65 -53.65 -5.31
CA MET A 163 52.09 -53.35 -5.26
C MET A 163 52.90 -54.50 -4.65
N GLU A 164 52.41 -55.09 -3.60
CA GLU A 164 53.03 -56.24 -2.97
C GLU A 164 53.06 -57.49 -3.88
N MET A 165 52.03 -57.71 -4.67
CA MET A 165 51.98 -58.80 -5.67
C MET A 165 52.92 -58.58 -6.85
N LYS A 166 53.21 -57.32 -7.20
CA LYS A 166 54.14 -56.98 -8.30
C LYS A 166 55.62 -57.03 -7.89
N SER A 167 55.90 -57.04 -6.58
CA SER A 167 57.28 -57.06 -6.04
C SER A 167 57.79 -58.46 -5.75
N LYS A 168 56.98 -59.47 -5.95
CA LYS A 168 57.37 -60.90 -5.91
C LYS A 168 57.53 -61.44 -7.34
#